data_8e788b141eb4396b0f11f27fa0fb8a5e
#
_entry.id   8e788b141eb4396b0f11f27fa0fb8a5e
#
_cell.length_a   1.000
_cell.length_b   1.000
_cell.length_c   1.000
_cell.angle_alpha   90.00
_cell.angle_beta   90.00
_cell.angle_gamma   90.00
#
_symmetry.space_group_name_H-M   'P 1'
#
loop_
_entity.id
_entity.type
_entity.pdbx_description
1 polymer ?
#
loop_
_entity_poly.entity_id
_entity_poly.type
_entity_poly.pdbx_seq_one_letter_code
_entity_poly.pdbx_strand_id
1 'polypeptide(L)'
;MDLLVNIDVPELGPAVAFYTRALGLRVGRRFGEDVVELLGGTSPIYLLAKPAGTTPAPAARPRNYARHWTPVHLDFVVPDVDAAVERAVEAGAKVDEPAEDRSWGRIAILADPFGHGLCLLQFSGRGYDAIAE
;
A
#
# COMPACT_ATOMS: atom_id res chain seq x y z
N MET A 1 7.65 18.28 -10.28
CA MET A 1 6.88 17.11 -10.75
C MET A 1 6.03 16.58 -9.60
N ASP A 2 4.76 16.30 -9.85
CA ASP A 2 3.87 15.67 -8.87
C ASP A 2 3.80 14.17 -9.10
N LEU A 3 3.64 13.40 -8.04
CA LEU A 3 3.45 11.96 -8.09
C LEU A 3 2.02 11.60 -7.71
N LEU A 4 1.36 10.81 -8.54
CA LEU A 4 0.06 10.21 -8.26
C LEU A 4 0.23 8.69 -8.19
N VAL A 5 -0.29 8.09 -7.14
CA VAL A 5 -0.23 6.63 -6.94
C VAL A 5 -1.58 6.04 -7.31
N ASN A 6 -1.58 5.07 -8.22
CA ASN A 6 -2.78 4.33 -8.60
C ASN A 6 -2.62 2.88 -8.19
N ILE A 7 -3.64 2.33 -7.54
CA ILE A 7 -3.71 0.93 -7.12
C ILE A 7 -4.96 0.31 -7.73
N ASP A 8 -4.77 -0.66 -8.62
CA ASP A 8 -5.87 -1.46 -9.14
C ASP A 8 -6.36 -2.43 -8.06
N VAL A 9 -7.66 -2.50 -7.88
CA VAL A 9 -8.31 -3.39 -6.92
C VAL A 9 -9.52 -4.06 -7.57
N PRO A 10 -9.90 -5.27 -7.14
CA PRO A 10 -11.04 -5.94 -7.74
C PRO A 10 -12.37 -5.24 -7.41
N GLU A 11 -12.50 -4.68 -6.22
CA GLU A 11 -13.70 -3.99 -5.73
C GLU A 11 -13.32 -2.80 -4.85
N LEU A 12 -13.98 -1.65 -5.04
CA LEU A 12 -13.67 -0.43 -4.28
C LEU A 12 -14.05 -0.49 -2.80
N GLY A 13 -15.21 -1.02 -2.47
CA GLY A 13 -15.71 -1.03 -1.08
C GLY A 13 -14.72 -1.67 -0.11
N PRO A 14 -14.32 -2.93 -0.30
CA PRO A 14 -13.31 -3.58 0.53
C PRO A 14 -11.96 -2.88 0.52
N ALA A 15 -11.54 -2.32 -0.63
CA ALA A 15 -10.27 -1.63 -0.76
C ALA A 15 -10.23 -0.31 0.03
N VAL A 16 -11.29 0.48 -0.06
CA VAL A 16 -11.44 1.71 0.74
C VAL A 16 -11.41 1.36 2.23
N ALA A 17 -12.14 0.33 2.65
CA ALA A 17 -12.17 -0.11 4.04
C ALA A 17 -10.77 -0.52 4.53
N PHE A 18 -10.01 -1.26 3.73
CA PHE A 18 -8.65 -1.67 4.09
C PHE A 18 -7.72 -0.47 4.23
N TYR A 19 -7.55 0.32 3.18
CA TYR A 19 -6.55 1.40 3.16
C TYR A 19 -6.85 2.52 4.15
N THR A 20 -8.12 2.81 4.43
CA THR A 20 -8.49 3.79 5.45
C THR A 20 -8.20 3.28 6.87
N ARG A 21 -8.46 2.02 7.16
CA ARG A 21 -8.23 1.42 8.48
C ARG A 21 -6.76 1.12 8.73
N ALA A 22 -6.09 0.48 7.76
CA ALA A 22 -4.70 0.06 7.90
C ALA A 22 -3.73 1.24 7.99
N LEU A 23 -3.93 2.28 7.17
CA LEU A 23 -2.99 3.40 7.01
C LEU A 23 -3.52 4.72 7.57
N GLY A 24 -4.73 4.76 8.11
CA GLY A 24 -5.33 5.99 8.61
C GLY A 24 -5.65 7.01 7.51
N LEU A 25 -5.78 6.57 6.27
CA LEU A 25 -6.14 7.43 5.17
C LEU A 25 -7.62 7.81 5.23
N ARG A 26 -7.98 8.92 4.60
CA ARG A 26 -9.36 9.39 4.48
C ARG A 26 -9.79 9.47 3.02
N VAL A 27 -11.06 9.25 2.78
CA VAL A 27 -11.65 9.39 1.44
C VAL A 27 -11.66 10.88 1.05
N GLY A 28 -11.11 11.17 -0.13
CA GLY A 28 -11.19 12.46 -0.79
C GLY A 28 -12.31 12.48 -1.85
N ARG A 29 -11.92 12.72 -3.10
CA ARG A 29 -12.86 12.78 -4.22
C ARG A 29 -13.24 11.38 -4.71
N ARG A 30 -14.44 11.30 -5.29
CA ARG A 30 -14.90 10.12 -6.03
C ARG A 30 -15.07 10.48 -7.50
N PHE A 31 -14.67 9.60 -8.39
CA PHE A 31 -14.80 9.78 -9.84
C PHE A 31 -15.67 8.66 -10.38
N GLY A 32 -16.97 8.93 -10.51
CA GLY A 32 -17.95 7.91 -10.84
C GLY A 32 -18.01 6.81 -9.78
N GLU A 33 -18.24 5.58 -10.23
CA GLU A 33 -18.34 4.40 -9.37
C GLU A 33 -17.04 3.60 -9.27
N ASP A 34 -16.04 3.93 -10.10
CA ASP A 34 -14.86 3.09 -10.32
C ASP A 34 -13.57 3.63 -9.70
N VAL A 35 -13.53 4.88 -9.24
CA VAL A 35 -12.32 5.49 -8.70
C VAL A 35 -12.59 6.26 -7.41
N VAL A 36 -11.75 6.03 -6.42
CA VAL A 36 -11.77 6.76 -5.14
C VAL A 36 -10.38 7.30 -4.84
N GLU A 37 -10.32 8.60 -4.52
CA GLU A 37 -9.11 9.25 -4.02
C GLU A 37 -8.99 9.06 -2.51
N LEU A 38 -7.82 8.66 -2.05
CA LEU A 38 -7.45 8.59 -0.64
C LEU A 38 -6.37 9.61 -0.34
N LEU A 39 -6.58 10.35 0.74
CA LEU A 39 -5.71 11.43 1.22
C LEU A 39 -5.19 11.12 2.61
N GLY A 40 -4.06 11.74 2.97
CA GLY A 40 -3.43 11.59 4.29
C GLY A 40 -1.94 11.28 4.22
N GLY A 41 -1.43 10.88 3.07
CA GLY A 41 0.00 10.78 2.78
C GLY A 41 0.53 12.01 2.05
N THR A 42 1.81 12.00 1.69
CA THR A 42 2.44 13.07 0.90
C THR A 42 1.97 13.10 -0.55
N SER A 43 1.50 11.98 -1.06
CA SER A 43 0.90 11.86 -2.39
C SER A 43 -0.50 11.28 -2.26
N PRO A 44 -1.46 11.71 -3.08
CA PRO A 44 -2.77 11.07 -3.12
C PRO A 44 -2.65 9.65 -3.69
N ILE A 45 -3.49 8.77 -3.19
CA ILE A 45 -3.62 7.40 -3.69
C ILE A 45 -5.00 7.26 -4.32
N TYR A 46 -5.05 6.74 -5.53
CA TYR A 46 -6.29 6.45 -6.22
C TYR A 46 -6.51 4.93 -6.27
N LEU A 47 -7.63 4.49 -5.73
CA LEU A 47 -8.08 3.10 -5.87
C LEU A 47 -8.95 3.03 -7.12
N LEU A 48 -8.60 2.11 -8.03
CA LEU A 48 -9.31 1.91 -9.29
C LEU A 48 -9.94 0.53 -9.30
N ALA A 49 -11.27 0.47 -9.46
CA ALA A 49 -11.96 -0.80 -9.65
C ALA A 49 -11.61 -1.37 -11.02
N LYS A 50 -10.86 -2.45 -11.02
CA LYS A 50 -10.42 -3.17 -12.21
C LYS A 50 -10.62 -4.66 -11.99
N PRO A 51 -11.72 -5.25 -12.45
CA PRO A 51 -11.99 -6.66 -12.22
C PRO A 51 -10.86 -7.58 -12.71
N ALA A 52 -10.67 -8.71 -12.04
CA ALA A 52 -9.76 -9.75 -12.51
C ALA A 52 -10.09 -10.16 -13.95
N GLY A 53 -9.08 -10.49 -14.73
CA GLY A 53 -9.24 -10.86 -16.14
C GLY A 53 -9.26 -9.67 -17.11
N THR A 54 -9.42 -8.43 -16.65
CA THR A 54 -9.27 -7.24 -17.49
C THR A 54 -7.80 -6.93 -17.77
N THR A 55 -7.52 -6.27 -18.88
CA THR A 55 -6.15 -5.94 -19.30
C THR A 55 -5.88 -4.44 -19.21
N PRO A 56 -4.72 -4.03 -18.67
CA PRO A 56 -4.38 -2.61 -18.53
C PRO A 56 -4.01 -1.95 -19.86
N ALA A 57 -3.54 -2.73 -20.84
CA ALA A 57 -3.13 -2.27 -22.15
C ALA A 57 -3.19 -3.41 -23.17
N PRO A 58 -3.20 -3.12 -24.49
CA PRO A 58 -3.08 -4.15 -25.52
C PRO A 58 -1.83 -5.02 -25.27
N ALA A 59 -1.95 -6.32 -25.46
CA ALA A 59 -0.89 -7.32 -25.26
C ALA A 59 -0.39 -7.47 -23.80
N ALA A 60 -0.95 -6.75 -22.83
CA ALA A 60 -0.65 -6.96 -21.43
C ALA A 60 -1.32 -8.24 -20.91
N ARG A 61 -0.72 -8.84 -19.88
CA ARG A 61 -1.35 -9.96 -19.18
C ARG A 61 -2.61 -9.49 -18.46
N PRO A 62 -3.66 -10.32 -18.41
CA PRO A 62 -4.85 -10.02 -17.63
C PRO A 62 -4.52 -9.79 -16.16
N ARG A 63 -5.24 -8.90 -15.51
CA ARG A 63 -5.14 -8.64 -14.07
C ARG A 63 -5.44 -9.90 -13.28
N ASN A 64 -4.59 -10.16 -12.30
CA ASN A 64 -4.71 -11.28 -11.39
C ASN A 64 -4.38 -10.76 -9.97
N TYR A 65 -5.28 -10.98 -9.03
CA TYR A 65 -5.12 -10.53 -7.65
C TYR A 65 -4.63 -11.61 -6.70
N ALA A 66 -4.00 -12.67 -7.23
CA ALA A 66 -3.22 -13.58 -6.41
C ALA A 66 -2.00 -12.85 -5.80
N ARG A 67 -1.54 -13.33 -4.64
CA ARG A 67 -0.37 -12.73 -3.97
C ARG A 67 0.85 -12.72 -4.91
N HIS A 68 1.44 -11.54 -5.07
CA HIS A 68 2.63 -11.34 -5.92
C HIS A 68 3.46 -10.15 -5.41
N TRP A 69 4.70 -10.09 -5.83
CA TRP A 69 5.55 -8.91 -5.72
C TRP A 69 5.83 -8.35 -7.10
N THR A 70 5.80 -7.03 -7.19
CA THR A 70 6.22 -6.32 -8.40
C THR A 70 7.57 -5.64 -8.16
N PRO A 71 8.33 -5.32 -9.24
CA PRO A 71 9.58 -4.56 -9.08
C PRO A 71 9.39 -3.18 -8.46
N VAL A 72 8.20 -2.59 -8.61
CA VAL A 72 7.81 -1.35 -7.94
C VAL A 72 6.81 -1.69 -6.84
N HIS A 73 7.09 -1.26 -5.63
CA HIS A 73 6.20 -1.41 -4.47
C HIS A 73 6.19 -0.13 -3.65
N LEU A 74 5.25 -0.01 -2.74
CA LEU A 74 5.10 1.17 -1.90
C LEU A 74 5.60 0.89 -0.50
N ASP A 75 6.39 1.83 0.01
CA ASP A 75 6.82 1.88 1.39
C ASP A 75 6.08 3.02 2.09
N PHE A 76 5.34 2.69 3.15
CA PHE A 76 4.65 3.68 3.97
C PHE A 76 5.46 3.93 5.22
N VAL A 77 5.92 5.17 5.37
CA VAL A 77 6.67 5.58 6.57
C VAL A 77 5.67 5.95 7.67
N VAL A 78 5.78 5.26 8.79
CA VAL A 78 4.88 5.40 9.93
C VAL A 78 5.66 5.69 11.20
N PRO A 79 5.05 6.32 12.22
CA PRO A 79 5.75 6.63 13.47
C PRO A 79 6.02 5.39 14.34
N ASP A 80 5.25 4.32 14.19
CA ASP A 80 5.35 3.08 14.97
C ASP A 80 4.97 1.90 14.07
N VAL A 81 5.97 1.13 13.64
CA VAL A 81 5.75 -0.02 12.74
C VAL A 81 4.95 -1.11 13.42
N ASP A 82 5.20 -1.43 14.69
CA ASP A 82 4.50 -2.52 15.36
C ASP A 82 2.99 -2.21 15.48
N ALA A 83 2.64 -1.00 15.89
CA ALA A 83 1.25 -0.55 15.95
C ALA A 83 0.61 -0.51 14.54
N ALA A 84 1.36 -0.09 13.52
CA ALA A 84 0.86 -0.06 12.14
C ALA A 84 0.62 -1.47 11.59
N VAL A 85 1.49 -2.43 11.90
CA VAL A 85 1.30 -3.84 11.53
C VAL A 85 0.03 -4.40 12.16
N GLU A 86 -0.20 -4.15 13.46
CA GLU A 86 -1.42 -4.59 14.15
C GLU A 86 -2.67 -4.04 13.46
N ARG A 87 -2.72 -2.74 13.19
CA ARG A 87 -3.85 -2.11 12.47
C ARG A 87 -4.05 -2.71 11.08
N ALA A 88 -2.97 -2.92 10.35
CA ALA A 88 -3.04 -3.50 9.00
C ALA A 88 -3.58 -4.93 9.03
N VAL A 89 -3.13 -5.75 9.96
CA VAL A 89 -3.61 -7.13 10.14
C VAL A 89 -5.08 -7.16 10.52
N GLU A 90 -5.51 -6.31 11.45
CA GLU A 90 -6.93 -6.17 11.82
C GLU A 90 -7.80 -5.74 10.62
N ALA A 91 -7.24 -4.94 9.71
CA ALA A 91 -7.92 -4.51 8.49
C ALA A 91 -7.89 -5.56 7.36
N GLY A 92 -7.12 -6.65 7.51
CA GLY A 92 -7.08 -7.77 6.58
C GLY A 92 -5.75 -8.01 5.87
N ALA A 93 -4.68 -7.32 6.22
CA ALA A 93 -3.34 -7.58 5.70
C ALA A 93 -2.79 -8.92 6.17
N LYS A 94 -1.90 -9.49 5.38
CA LYS A 94 -1.08 -10.64 5.76
C LYS A 94 0.35 -10.18 5.96
N VAL A 95 1.01 -10.70 6.99
CA VAL A 95 2.43 -10.47 7.22
C VAL A 95 3.23 -11.47 6.43
N ASP A 96 4.03 -11.00 5.48
CA ASP A 96 4.98 -11.83 4.74
C ASP A 96 6.30 -11.97 5.52
N GLU A 97 6.82 -10.85 6.05
CA GLU A 97 7.96 -10.82 6.95
C GLU A 97 7.65 -9.93 8.15
N PRO A 98 7.81 -10.45 9.38
CA PRO A 98 7.54 -9.67 10.58
C PRO A 98 8.50 -8.49 10.70
N ALA A 99 8.14 -7.53 11.55
CA ALA A 99 8.95 -6.34 11.76
C ALA A 99 10.35 -6.70 12.28
N GLU A 100 11.36 -6.17 11.61
CA GLU A 100 12.78 -6.35 11.96
C GLU A 100 13.50 -5.01 12.05
N ASP A 101 14.47 -4.95 12.96
CA ASP A 101 15.33 -3.78 13.10
C ASP A 101 16.40 -3.75 12.01
N ARG A 102 16.68 -2.55 11.55
CA ARG A 102 17.76 -2.20 10.64
C ARG A 102 18.55 -1.03 11.25
N SER A 103 19.76 -0.81 10.75
CA SER A 103 20.60 0.32 11.23
C SER A 103 19.94 1.70 11.03
N TRP A 104 18.99 1.81 10.10
CA TRP A 104 18.28 3.04 9.77
C TRP A 104 16.87 3.11 10.39
N GLY A 105 16.37 2.03 10.98
CA GLY A 105 15.01 1.98 11.51
C GLY A 105 14.46 0.57 11.66
N ARG A 106 13.18 0.41 11.36
CA ARG A 106 12.46 -0.85 11.48
C ARG A 106 11.53 -1.04 10.29
N ILE A 107 11.41 -2.26 9.77
CA ILE A 107 10.62 -2.57 8.57
C ILE A 107 9.82 -3.85 8.75
N ALA A 108 8.60 -3.85 8.24
CA ALA A 108 7.78 -5.05 8.05
C ALA A 108 7.31 -5.14 6.60
N ILE A 109 7.19 -6.35 6.07
CA ILE A 109 6.69 -6.63 4.73
C ILE A 109 5.34 -7.31 4.82
N LEU A 110 4.34 -6.73 4.16
CA LEU A 110 2.96 -7.19 4.21
C LEU A 110 2.39 -7.36 2.81
N ALA A 111 1.25 -8.03 2.75
CA ALA A 111 0.38 -8.03 1.59
C ALA A 111 -0.97 -7.41 1.99
N ASP A 112 -1.53 -6.60 1.10
CA ASP A 112 -2.92 -6.17 1.23
C ASP A 112 -3.89 -7.34 0.93
N PRO A 113 -5.20 -7.21 1.19
CA PRO A 113 -6.16 -8.28 0.90
C PRO A 113 -6.31 -8.62 -0.59
N PHE A 114 -5.73 -7.79 -1.47
CA PHE A 114 -5.88 -7.89 -2.93
C PHE A 114 -4.60 -8.41 -3.61
N GLY A 115 -3.66 -8.95 -2.84
CA GLY A 115 -2.45 -9.57 -3.35
C GLY A 115 -1.27 -8.62 -3.56
N HIS A 116 -1.41 -7.34 -3.31
CA HIS A 116 -0.32 -6.37 -3.47
C HIS A 116 0.61 -6.37 -2.27
N GLY A 117 1.92 -6.41 -2.52
CA GLY A 117 2.94 -6.25 -1.49
C GLY A 117 3.15 -4.78 -1.12
N LEU A 118 3.40 -4.54 0.16
CA LEU A 118 3.75 -3.23 0.68
C LEU A 118 4.69 -3.37 1.88
N CYS A 119 5.41 -2.30 2.18
CA CYS A 119 6.24 -2.23 3.38
C CYS A 119 5.74 -1.15 4.33
N LEU A 120 5.90 -1.40 5.61
CA LEU A 120 5.74 -0.40 6.66
C LEU A 120 7.12 -0.11 7.24
N LEU A 121 7.54 1.16 7.22
CA LEU A 121 8.84 1.61 7.69
C LEU A 121 8.70 2.58 8.86
N GLN A 122 9.64 2.49 9.77
CA GLN A 122 9.84 3.47 10.83
C GLN A 122 11.31 3.86 10.83
N PHE A 123 11.61 5.13 10.62
CA PHE A 123 12.98 5.61 10.74
C PHE A 123 13.37 5.81 12.20
N SER A 124 14.64 5.58 12.51
CA SER A 124 15.25 5.88 13.80
C SER A 124 16.57 6.60 13.63
N GLY A 125 16.97 7.40 14.63
CA GLY A 125 18.22 8.15 14.57
C GLY A 125 18.30 9.04 13.33
N ARG A 126 19.31 8.83 12.49
CA ARG A 126 19.52 9.57 11.24
C ARG A 126 18.78 8.97 10.04
N GLY A 127 17.97 7.92 10.24
CA GLY A 127 17.28 7.24 9.14
C GLY A 127 18.24 6.75 8.07
N TYR A 128 17.91 6.96 6.80
CA TYR A 128 18.78 6.56 5.68
C TYR A 128 20.12 7.29 5.64
N ASP A 129 20.27 8.46 6.26
CA ASP A 129 21.55 9.15 6.36
C ASP A 129 22.58 8.34 7.18
N ALA A 130 22.10 7.39 8.00
CA ALA A 130 23.00 6.50 8.75
C ALA A 130 23.73 5.48 7.86
N ILE A 131 23.22 5.22 6.66
CA ILE A 131 23.74 4.24 5.71
C ILE A 131 24.10 4.84 4.35
N ALA A 132 23.88 6.15 4.17
CA ALA A 132 24.29 6.86 2.95
C ALA A 132 25.82 6.96 2.86
N GLU A 133 26.36 6.86 1.65
CA GLU A 133 27.79 7.03 1.34
C GLU A 133 28.07 8.40 0.71
#